data_e66ee0e49b1218fbe951bd9ba5a40b95
#
_entry.id   e66ee0e49b1218fbe951bd9ba5a40b95
#
_cell.length_a   1.000
_cell.length_b   1.000
_cell.length_c   1.000
_cell.angle_alpha   90.00
_cell.angle_beta   90.00
_cell.angle_gamma   90.00
#
_symmetry.space_group_name_H-M   'P 1'
#
loop_
_entity.id
_entity.type
_entity.pdbx_description
1 polymer ?
#
loop_
_entity_poly.entity_id
_entity_poly.type
_entity_poly.pdbx_seq_one_letter_code
_entity_poly.pdbx_strand_id
1 'polypeptide(L)'
;MNTKLIGLSVDSNPSHLAWLNDIYERTGTLVPFPIIADRNGEIARKYGMISNDVSKTETVRNVFIIDDKGVVRLILIYPMQVGRSIPEIIRCVEALQTVDKCKASTPLNWTPGNPVIQSSPKTFEELQKRQEEIRENRNGMAWYLSFKDASNCESKEKSC
;
A
#
# COMPACT_ATOMS: atom_id res chain seq x y z
N MET A 1 -10.76 -6.56 -1.55
CA MET A 1 -9.63 -5.67 -1.94
C MET A 1 -9.42 -5.80 -3.46
N ASN A 2 -9.59 -4.74 -4.23
CA ASN A 2 -9.37 -4.77 -5.69
C ASN A 2 -7.88 -4.48 -5.99
N THR A 3 -7.05 -5.51 -5.86
CA THR A 3 -5.60 -5.38 -6.01
C THR A 3 -5.06 -6.60 -6.75
N LYS A 4 -4.17 -6.36 -7.71
CA LYS A 4 -3.46 -7.41 -8.46
C LYS A 4 -2.03 -7.51 -7.99
N LEU A 5 -1.49 -8.73 -7.97
CA LEU A 5 -0.09 -8.99 -7.65
C LEU A 5 0.71 -9.24 -8.92
N ILE A 6 1.95 -8.77 -8.94
CA ILE A 6 2.96 -9.09 -9.94
C ILE A 6 4.26 -9.36 -9.19
N GLY A 7 4.86 -10.51 -9.44
CA GLY A 7 6.20 -10.82 -8.97
C GLY A 7 7.26 -10.33 -9.95
N LEU A 8 8.47 -10.03 -9.44
CA LEU A 8 9.63 -9.73 -10.26
C LEU A 8 10.88 -10.34 -9.64
N SER A 9 11.67 -11.02 -10.44
CA SER A 9 13.02 -11.43 -10.05
C SER A 9 13.97 -11.44 -11.25
N VAL A 10 15.26 -11.48 -10.99
CA VAL A 10 16.31 -11.56 -12.02
C VAL A 10 16.53 -12.99 -12.55
N ASP A 11 15.73 -13.95 -12.11
CA ASP A 11 15.79 -15.34 -12.55
C ASP A 11 15.20 -15.53 -13.96
N SER A 12 15.47 -16.68 -14.54
CA SER A 12 14.97 -17.08 -15.86
C SER A 12 13.55 -17.65 -15.79
N ASN A 13 12.81 -17.62 -16.90
CA ASN A 13 11.50 -18.28 -17.00
C ASN A 13 11.54 -19.77 -16.61
N PRO A 14 12.49 -20.60 -17.09
CA PRO A 14 12.56 -21.99 -16.64
C PRO A 14 12.78 -22.13 -15.13
N SER A 15 13.60 -21.25 -14.51
CA SER A 15 13.79 -21.27 -13.05
C SER A 15 12.48 -20.93 -12.32
N HIS A 16 11.73 -19.95 -12.81
CA HIS A 16 10.41 -19.61 -12.23
C HIS A 16 9.44 -20.78 -12.34
N LEU A 17 9.38 -21.44 -13.50
CA LEU A 17 8.48 -22.59 -13.69
C LEU A 17 8.85 -23.75 -12.76
N ALA A 18 10.13 -24.07 -12.64
CA ALA A 18 10.61 -25.11 -11.74
C ALA A 18 10.28 -24.78 -10.26
N TRP A 19 10.49 -23.53 -9.85
CA TRP A 19 10.19 -23.07 -8.49
C TRP A 19 8.68 -23.08 -8.20
N LEU A 20 7.85 -22.67 -9.14
CA LEU A 20 6.39 -22.71 -9.00
C LEU A 20 5.86 -24.13 -8.88
N ASN A 21 6.44 -25.07 -9.67
CA ASN A 21 6.11 -26.50 -9.59
C ASN A 21 6.52 -27.09 -8.23
N ASP A 22 7.73 -26.77 -7.74
CA ASP A 22 8.20 -27.23 -6.42
C ASP A 22 7.30 -26.73 -5.27
N ILE A 23 6.87 -25.47 -5.32
CA ILE A 23 5.90 -24.94 -4.36
C ILE A 23 4.60 -25.75 -4.41
N TYR A 24 4.06 -25.97 -5.61
CA TYR A 24 2.81 -26.70 -5.77
C TYR A 24 2.92 -28.14 -5.24
N GLU A 25 3.97 -28.85 -5.59
CA GLU A 25 4.20 -30.24 -5.14
C GLU A 25 4.35 -30.35 -3.62
N ARG A 26 5.04 -29.39 -2.98
CA ARG A 26 5.29 -29.43 -1.54
C ARG A 26 4.14 -28.89 -0.70
N THR A 27 3.37 -27.94 -1.20
CA THR A 27 2.39 -27.20 -0.39
C THR A 27 0.96 -27.30 -0.91
N GLY A 28 0.76 -27.82 -2.11
CA GLY A 28 -0.53 -27.80 -2.82
C GLY A 28 -0.96 -26.38 -3.24
N THR A 29 -0.10 -25.37 -3.08
CA THR A 29 -0.45 -23.97 -3.36
C THR A 29 -0.08 -23.60 -4.79
N LEU A 30 -1.08 -23.25 -5.59
CA LEU A 30 -0.87 -22.67 -6.92
C LEU A 30 -0.67 -21.17 -6.79
N VAL A 31 0.41 -20.64 -7.34
CA VAL A 31 0.67 -19.19 -7.40
C VAL A 31 -0.10 -18.58 -8.57
N PRO A 32 -1.16 -17.78 -8.34
CA PRO A 32 -2.10 -17.37 -9.39
C PRO A 32 -1.75 -16.06 -10.10
N PHE A 33 -0.58 -15.51 -9.85
CA PHE A 33 -0.18 -14.20 -10.40
C PHE A 33 1.09 -14.31 -11.26
N PRO A 34 1.27 -13.41 -12.25
CA PRO A 34 2.44 -13.44 -13.13
C PRO A 34 3.72 -13.06 -12.40
N ILE A 35 4.84 -13.64 -12.85
CA ILE A 35 6.18 -13.31 -12.39
C ILE A 35 7.03 -12.86 -13.59
N ILE A 36 7.59 -11.69 -13.50
CA ILE A 36 8.47 -11.10 -14.52
C ILE A 36 9.88 -11.67 -14.33
N ALA A 37 10.44 -12.24 -15.42
CA ALA A 37 11.82 -12.70 -15.48
C ALA A 37 12.73 -11.58 -16.00
N ASP A 38 13.23 -10.75 -15.11
CA ASP A 38 14.09 -9.60 -15.42
C ASP A 38 15.57 -9.96 -15.40
N ARG A 39 15.97 -10.91 -16.28
CA ARG A 39 17.33 -11.47 -16.31
C ARG A 39 18.45 -10.45 -16.42
N ASN A 40 18.21 -9.36 -17.13
CA ASN A 40 19.19 -8.28 -17.31
C ASN A 40 19.12 -7.25 -16.18
N GLY A 41 18.15 -7.35 -15.27
CA GLY A 41 17.95 -6.41 -14.17
C GLY A 41 17.53 -5.00 -14.62
N GLU A 42 16.99 -4.87 -15.84
CA GLU A 42 16.61 -3.55 -16.39
C GLU A 42 15.44 -2.94 -15.62
N ILE A 43 14.41 -3.75 -15.36
CA ILE A 43 13.24 -3.32 -14.61
C ILE A 43 13.64 -3.07 -13.14
N ALA A 44 14.40 -3.97 -12.56
CA ALA A 44 14.88 -3.86 -11.20
C ALA A 44 15.71 -2.58 -10.98
N ARG A 45 16.59 -2.22 -11.93
CA ARG A 45 17.34 -0.94 -11.87
C ARG A 45 16.42 0.27 -12.03
N LYS A 46 15.46 0.21 -12.95
CA LYS A 46 14.48 1.29 -13.17
C LYS A 46 13.67 1.60 -11.91
N TYR A 47 13.36 0.57 -11.12
CA TYR A 47 12.65 0.70 -9.85
C TYR A 47 13.59 0.91 -8.64
N GLY A 48 14.91 1.06 -8.85
CA GLY A 48 15.86 1.24 -7.75
C GLY A 48 16.01 0.01 -6.84
N MET A 49 15.69 -1.18 -7.34
CA MET A 49 15.76 -2.42 -6.56
C MET A 49 17.17 -3.02 -6.51
N ILE A 50 18.05 -2.63 -7.41
CA ILE A 50 19.47 -3.01 -7.45
C ILE A 50 20.27 -1.77 -7.08
N SER A 51 21.03 -1.87 -5.98
CA SER A 51 21.96 -0.84 -5.53
C SER A 51 23.38 -1.38 -5.59
N ASN A 52 24.30 -0.61 -6.17
CA ASN A 52 25.72 -0.99 -6.24
C ASN A 52 26.37 -1.13 -4.84
N ASP A 53 25.79 -0.50 -3.82
CA ASP A 53 26.27 -0.53 -2.46
C ASP A 53 25.84 -1.80 -1.69
N VAL A 54 24.76 -2.45 -2.14
CA VAL A 54 24.21 -3.65 -1.49
C VAL A 54 24.52 -4.91 -2.30
N SER A 55 24.23 -4.92 -3.59
CA SER A 55 24.54 -6.01 -4.52
C SER A 55 24.43 -5.50 -5.95
N LYS A 56 25.33 -5.96 -6.83
CA LYS A 56 25.29 -5.63 -8.26
C LYS A 56 24.32 -6.52 -9.05
N THR A 57 23.90 -7.64 -8.47
CA THR A 57 23.16 -8.69 -9.17
C THR A 57 21.88 -9.12 -8.48
N GLU A 58 21.73 -8.85 -7.19
CA GLU A 58 20.58 -9.29 -6.41
C GLU A 58 19.70 -8.07 -6.04
N THR A 59 18.39 -8.27 -6.11
CA THR A 59 17.43 -7.24 -5.74
C THR A 59 17.17 -7.26 -4.24
N VAL A 60 17.11 -6.08 -3.58
CA VAL A 60 16.54 -5.97 -2.24
C VAL A 60 15.05 -6.36 -2.27
N ARG A 61 14.50 -6.76 -1.14
CA ARG A 61 13.11 -7.23 -1.03
C ARG A 61 12.14 -6.05 -0.98
N ASN A 62 11.85 -5.46 -2.13
CA ASN A 62 10.92 -4.33 -2.24
C ASN A 62 9.48 -4.77 -2.47
N VAL A 63 8.56 -3.93 -2.01
CA VAL A 63 7.15 -3.97 -2.36
C VAL A 63 6.75 -2.58 -2.82
N PHE A 64 6.21 -2.47 -4.01
CA PHE A 64 5.66 -1.24 -4.57
C PHE A 64 4.14 -1.33 -4.58
N ILE A 65 3.46 -0.36 -4.01
CA ILE A 65 2.02 -0.21 -4.14
C ILE A 65 1.77 0.90 -5.16
N ILE A 66 1.14 0.52 -6.27
CA ILE A 66 0.89 1.38 -7.42
C ILE A 66 -0.62 1.52 -7.59
N ASP A 67 -1.11 2.74 -7.75
CA ASP A 67 -2.53 2.98 -7.95
C ASP A 67 -2.99 2.74 -9.39
N ASP A 68 -4.29 2.90 -9.63
CA ASP A 68 -4.95 2.74 -10.93
C ASP A 68 -4.50 3.74 -12.01
N LYS A 69 -3.78 4.79 -11.59
CA LYS A 69 -3.19 5.81 -12.48
C LYS A 69 -1.72 5.52 -12.81
N GLY A 70 -1.17 4.42 -12.30
CA GLY A 70 0.24 4.05 -12.46
C GLY A 70 1.20 4.84 -11.56
N VAL A 71 0.69 5.48 -10.50
CA VAL A 71 1.52 6.23 -9.55
C VAL A 71 1.96 5.34 -8.40
N VAL A 72 3.25 5.32 -8.10
CA VAL A 72 3.77 4.64 -6.90
C VAL A 72 3.36 5.43 -5.67
N ARG A 73 2.52 4.82 -4.83
CA ARG A 73 1.94 5.45 -3.63
C ARG A 73 2.72 5.11 -2.36
N LEU A 74 3.33 3.93 -2.30
CA LEU A 74 4.07 3.47 -1.14
C LEU A 74 5.13 2.46 -1.57
N ILE A 75 6.28 2.49 -0.90
CA ILE A 75 7.35 1.53 -1.10
C ILE A 75 7.75 0.98 0.27
N LEU A 76 7.78 -0.35 0.39
CA LEU A 76 8.34 -1.05 1.54
C LEU A 76 9.67 -1.67 1.10
N ILE A 77 10.74 -1.38 1.81
CA ILE A 77 12.09 -1.89 1.51
C ILE A 77 12.55 -2.75 2.67
N TYR A 78 12.78 -4.03 2.38
CA TYR A 78 13.28 -4.99 3.36
C TYR A 78 14.69 -5.42 2.96
N PRO A 79 15.63 -5.52 3.90
CA PRO A 79 16.92 -6.14 3.64
C PRO A 79 16.71 -7.62 3.26
N MET A 80 17.70 -8.19 2.56
CA MET A 80 17.57 -9.57 2.03
C MET A 80 17.31 -10.62 3.09
N GLN A 81 17.82 -10.40 4.31
CA GLN A 81 17.68 -11.31 5.45
C GLN A 81 16.31 -11.24 6.13
N VAL A 82 15.50 -10.23 5.82
CA VAL A 82 14.21 -9.99 6.48
C VAL A 82 13.07 -10.37 5.55
N GLY A 83 12.21 -11.27 6.02
CA GLY A 83 10.97 -11.63 5.33
C GLY A 83 9.97 -10.48 5.30
N ARG A 84 9.16 -10.40 4.25
CA ARG A 84 8.09 -9.40 4.13
C ARG A 84 6.94 -9.73 5.09
N SER A 85 6.37 -8.70 5.72
CA SER A 85 5.14 -8.82 6.51
C SER A 85 3.92 -8.67 5.61
N ILE A 86 3.25 -9.77 5.29
CA ILE A 86 2.04 -9.76 4.46
C ILE A 86 0.90 -8.98 5.12
N PRO A 87 0.63 -9.12 6.44
CA PRO A 87 -0.38 -8.31 7.11
C PRO A 87 -0.12 -6.79 6.97
N GLU A 88 1.13 -6.36 7.05
CA GLU A 88 1.48 -4.94 6.86
C GLU A 88 1.28 -4.47 5.43
N ILE A 89 1.62 -5.29 4.44
CA ILE A 89 1.36 -4.97 3.02
C ILE A 89 -0.14 -4.79 2.79
N ILE A 90 -0.96 -5.69 3.31
CA ILE A 90 -2.43 -5.62 3.23
C ILE A 90 -2.93 -4.35 3.91
N ARG A 91 -2.47 -4.09 5.15
CA ARG A 91 -2.83 -2.87 5.89
C ARG A 91 -2.50 -1.60 5.10
N CYS A 92 -1.34 -1.54 4.45
CA CYS A 92 -0.94 -0.40 3.63
C CYS A 92 -1.86 -0.19 2.42
N VAL A 93 -2.25 -1.27 1.73
CA VAL A 93 -3.20 -1.18 0.60
C VAL A 93 -4.55 -0.65 1.09
N GLU A 94 -5.09 -1.20 2.18
CA GLU A 94 -6.38 -0.79 2.75
C GLU A 94 -6.33 0.65 3.27
N ALA A 95 -5.21 1.07 3.87
CA ALA A 95 -5.00 2.45 4.29
C ALA A 95 -5.06 3.42 3.10
N LEU A 96 -4.34 3.12 2.00
CA LEU A 96 -4.36 3.95 0.80
C LEU A 96 -5.75 4.02 0.16
N GLN A 97 -6.44 2.89 0.05
CA GLN A 97 -7.82 2.85 -0.47
C GLN A 97 -8.78 3.66 0.40
N THR A 98 -8.63 3.58 1.73
CA THR A 98 -9.43 4.36 2.68
C THR A 98 -9.14 5.85 2.57
N VAL A 99 -7.87 6.25 2.47
CA VAL A 99 -7.47 7.65 2.26
C VAL A 99 -8.09 8.22 0.99
N ASP A 100 -8.04 7.47 -0.11
CA ASP A 100 -8.59 7.91 -1.39
C ASP A 100 -10.12 8.02 -1.35
N LYS A 101 -10.80 7.04 -0.73
CA LYS A 101 -12.25 7.02 -0.56
C LYS A 101 -12.73 8.15 0.36
N CYS A 102 -12.09 8.31 1.50
CA CYS A 102 -12.55 9.22 2.55
C CYS A 102 -12.07 10.66 2.37
N LYS A 103 -11.13 10.92 1.45
CA LYS A 103 -10.43 12.21 1.35
C LYS A 103 -9.91 12.66 2.71
N ALA A 104 -9.22 11.77 3.41
CA ALA A 104 -8.80 11.89 4.79
C ALA A 104 -7.39 11.33 4.95
N SER A 105 -6.86 11.28 6.17
CA SER A 105 -5.59 10.63 6.47
C SER A 105 -5.77 9.53 7.50
N THR A 106 -4.97 8.48 7.43
CA THR A 106 -4.95 7.46 8.48
C THR A 106 -4.03 7.89 9.63
N PRO A 107 -4.45 7.74 10.89
CA PRO A 107 -3.59 8.04 12.03
C PRO A 107 -2.49 6.98 12.21
N LEU A 108 -1.57 7.27 13.14
CA LEU A 108 -0.57 6.30 13.61
C LEU A 108 -1.26 4.98 14.05
N ASN A 109 -0.64 3.86 13.68
CA ASN A 109 -1.13 2.51 14.01
C ASN A 109 -2.56 2.20 13.51
N TRP A 110 -3.03 2.92 12.51
CA TRP A 110 -4.35 2.70 11.95
C TRP A 110 -4.49 1.27 11.41
N THR A 111 -5.63 0.67 11.69
CA THR A 111 -6.06 -0.59 11.10
C THR A 111 -7.45 -0.43 10.48
N PRO A 112 -7.84 -1.28 9.51
CA PRO A 112 -9.16 -1.24 8.89
C PRO A 112 -10.29 -1.22 9.92
N GLY A 113 -11.26 -0.33 9.69
CA GLY A 113 -12.39 -0.10 10.62
C GLY A 113 -12.15 1.01 11.65
N ASN A 114 -10.93 1.44 11.86
CA ASN A 114 -10.65 2.55 12.77
C ASN A 114 -10.96 3.91 12.13
N PRO A 115 -11.26 4.94 12.95
CA PRO A 115 -11.48 6.29 12.47
C PRO A 115 -10.30 6.87 11.68
N VAL A 116 -10.60 7.82 10.79
CA VAL A 116 -9.61 8.53 9.98
C VAL A 116 -9.55 10.01 10.40
N ILE A 117 -8.38 10.63 10.22
CA ILE A 117 -8.17 12.06 10.50
C ILE A 117 -8.83 12.85 9.36
N GLN A 118 -9.69 13.78 9.73
CA GLN A 118 -10.35 14.69 8.80
C GLN A 118 -9.34 15.64 8.15
N SER A 119 -9.54 15.96 6.87
CA SER A 119 -8.73 16.97 6.18
C SER A 119 -8.84 18.32 6.87
N SER A 120 -7.75 19.10 6.87
CA SER A 120 -7.74 20.42 7.47
C SER A 120 -8.80 21.35 6.87
N PRO A 121 -9.46 22.19 7.66
CA PRO A 121 -10.36 23.23 7.17
C PRO A 121 -9.63 24.17 6.21
N LYS A 122 -10.33 24.63 5.18
CA LYS A 122 -9.79 25.55 4.16
C LYS A 122 -10.31 26.98 4.31
N THR A 123 -11.40 27.17 5.05
CA THR A 123 -11.99 28.47 5.33
C THR A 123 -12.14 28.67 6.83
N PHE A 124 -12.37 29.93 7.24
CA PHE A 124 -12.58 30.26 8.65
C PHE A 124 -13.89 29.65 9.17
N GLU A 125 -14.93 29.65 8.35
CA GLU A 125 -16.22 29.05 8.67
C GLU A 125 -16.08 27.54 8.91
N GLU A 126 -15.33 26.84 8.04
CA GLU A 126 -15.03 25.41 8.22
C GLU A 126 -14.25 25.15 9.51
N LEU A 127 -13.32 26.06 9.87
CA LEU A 127 -12.57 25.96 11.11
C LEU A 127 -13.49 26.12 12.34
N GLN A 128 -14.36 27.13 12.35
CA GLN A 128 -15.31 27.34 13.43
C GLN A 128 -16.22 26.14 13.61
N LYS A 129 -16.82 25.66 12.53
CA LYS A 129 -17.67 24.46 12.53
C LYS A 129 -16.91 23.24 13.08
N ARG A 130 -15.66 23.04 12.67
CA ARG A 130 -14.83 21.94 13.16
C ARG A 130 -14.57 22.03 14.67
N GLN A 131 -14.35 23.25 15.18
CA GLN A 131 -14.15 23.47 16.62
C GLN A 131 -15.43 23.19 17.43
N GLU A 132 -16.60 23.55 16.90
CA GLU A 132 -17.90 23.21 17.49
C GLU A 132 -18.13 21.71 17.51
N GLU A 133 -17.94 21.02 16.37
CA GLU A 133 -18.04 19.56 16.28
C GLU A 133 -17.15 18.83 17.31
N ILE A 134 -15.93 19.33 17.54
CA ILE A 134 -15.03 18.74 18.53
C ILE A 134 -15.54 18.96 19.96
N ARG A 135 -16.08 20.13 20.25
CA ARG A 135 -16.64 20.45 21.57
C ARG A 135 -17.86 19.58 21.90
N GLU A 136 -18.73 19.38 20.91
CA GLU A 136 -19.97 18.61 21.06
C GLU A 136 -19.71 17.11 21.11
N ASN A 137 -18.95 16.59 20.15
CA ASN A 137 -18.83 15.16 19.90
C ASN A 137 -17.55 14.53 20.48
N ARG A 138 -16.62 15.35 21.00
CA ARG A 138 -15.30 14.89 21.48
C ARG A 138 -14.54 14.02 20.48
N ASN A 139 -14.76 14.27 19.19
CA ASN A 139 -14.18 13.49 18.08
C ASN A 139 -12.78 13.97 17.67
N GLY A 140 -12.08 14.67 18.54
CA GLY A 140 -10.74 15.17 18.28
C GLY A 140 -10.13 15.92 19.45
N MET A 141 -8.83 16.17 19.36
CA MET A 141 -8.07 16.96 20.33
C MET A 141 -7.93 18.42 19.89
N ALA A 142 -7.91 18.65 18.57
CA ALA A 142 -7.75 19.96 17.97
C ALA A 142 -8.29 19.96 16.53
N TRP A 143 -8.48 21.13 15.94
CA TRP A 143 -8.97 21.28 14.56
C TRP A 143 -8.13 20.55 13.52
N TYR A 144 -6.82 20.38 13.76
CA TYR A 144 -5.88 19.63 12.90
C TYR A 144 -5.81 18.14 13.24
N LEU A 145 -6.35 17.71 14.37
CA LEU A 145 -6.40 16.32 14.81
C LEU A 145 -7.84 15.99 15.28
N SER A 146 -8.73 15.94 14.33
CA SER A 146 -10.11 15.51 14.52
C SER A 146 -10.40 14.30 13.66
N PHE A 147 -11.27 13.43 14.13
CA PHE A 147 -11.54 12.14 13.55
C PHE A 147 -12.96 12.07 12.98
N LYS A 148 -13.12 11.22 11.97
CA LYS A 148 -14.42 10.79 11.48
C LYS A 148 -14.43 9.29 11.27
N ASP A 149 -15.60 8.68 11.34
CA ASP A 149 -15.76 7.27 11.05
C ASP A 149 -15.52 7.00 9.55
N ALA A 150 -14.68 6.00 9.25
CA ALA A 150 -14.40 5.59 7.89
C ALA A 150 -15.60 4.95 7.18
N SER A 151 -16.57 4.40 7.94
CA SER A 151 -17.83 3.86 7.39
C SER A 151 -18.71 4.93 6.74
N ASN A 152 -18.62 6.17 7.21
CA ASN A 152 -19.40 7.31 6.71
C ASN A 152 -18.80 7.96 5.45
N CYS A 153 -17.76 7.35 4.87
CA CYS A 153 -17.16 7.86 3.65
C CYS A 153 -17.95 7.37 2.44
N GLU A 154 -18.65 8.27 1.77
CA GLU A 154 -19.32 7.96 0.51
C GLU A 154 -18.31 7.60 -0.58
N SER A 155 -18.52 6.46 -1.23
CA SER A 155 -17.92 6.20 -2.52
C SER A 155 -18.61 7.12 -3.54
N LYS A 156 -18.00 8.21 -3.93
CA LYS A 156 -18.43 8.90 -5.15
C LYS A 156 -18.04 8.00 -6.31
N GLU A 157 -18.92 7.04 -6.64
CA GLU A 157 -18.94 6.46 -7.97
C GLU A 157 -19.15 7.63 -8.94
N LYS A 158 -18.15 7.85 -9.76
CA LYS A 158 -18.33 8.74 -10.92
C LYS A 158 -19.36 8.05 -11.80
N SER A 159 -20.57 8.56 -11.78
CA SER A 159 -21.48 8.35 -12.88
C SER A 159 -20.84 8.93 -14.14
N CYS A 160 -20.36 8.05 -15.01
CA CYS A 160 -20.10 8.39 -16.42
C CYS A 160 -21.42 8.47 -17.16
#